data_25b603c1725c0862820e4b5d79f91628
#
_entry.id   25b603c1725c0862820e4b5d79f91628
#
_cell.length_a   1.000
_cell.length_b   1.000
_cell.length_c   1.000
_cell.angle_alpha   90.00
_cell.angle_beta   90.00
_cell.angle_gamma   90.00
#
_symmetry.space_group_name_H-M   'P 1'
#
loop_
_entity.id
_entity.type
_entity.pdbx_description
1 polymer ?
#
loop_
_entity_poly.entity_id
_entity_poly.type
_entity_poly.pdbx_seq_one_letter_code
_entity_poly.pdbx_strand_id
1 'polypeptide(L)'
;MLIQGRKGACAVSRREPVIGVVGLGYVGLAYALGFSMYGFRVVGVDIDGERVKSIENGLVNGFSGEALLKVVQDGSLKASTSYEVLEDADVVFIATNTSTKPDGLQDLSQVVSALESLAGVWWKTHFNYRVIVLKSTVLPGTTRALAEYARHELGLPIPDRVGFAHSPEFLRADRALEDVLKPSRVVVGGVDERSTDYIVDLFREFYRRVGYEPPIYTVSPEEAELVKYASNVFLALKTVYGNLIGLLCRQIDNCDAWRVMEVMGLDPRIGRSHIMPGMPYGGPCLVKDVLTFSRFVLEKTGIDFVKRIHKLNERVLDEIVNHLKKVLRNLQGKNIAILGIAYTIGTSNVKDSQALALARKILEKGARVYIHDVNQKAVENAKKELQNISVVEDYKQLNIMDLVIIALGYKEYEQVIQHINSNVPIIDLTGTIKNEKVQRFYTSTRKG
;
A
#
# COMPACT_ATOMS: atom_id res chain seq x y z
N MET A 1 18.35 18.52 -10.23
CA MET A 1 18.53 19.67 -11.12
C MET A 1 17.15 20.10 -11.58
N LEU A 2 16.68 21.26 -11.12
CA LEU A 2 15.39 21.83 -11.53
C LEU A 2 15.57 22.36 -12.95
N ILE A 3 14.95 21.74 -13.95
CA ILE A 3 15.00 22.23 -15.33
C ILE A 3 13.90 23.28 -15.47
N GLN A 4 14.31 24.57 -15.45
CA GLN A 4 13.49 25.68 -15.93
C GLN A 4 13.23 25.52 -17.43
N GLY A 5 11.96 25.74 -17.80
CA GLY A 5 11.34 25.42 -19.07
C GLY A 5 12.12 25.84 -20.33
N ARG A 6 12.25 24.92 -21.26
CA ARG A 6 12.38 25.25 -22.68
C ARG A 6 10.98 25.60 -23.23
N LYS A 7 10.79 26.89 -23.55
CA LYS A 7 9.68 27.35 -24.40
C LYS A 7 9.99 26.93 -25.84
N GLY A 8 9.09 26.17 -26.43
CA GLY A 8 9.11 25.93 -27.87
C GLY A 8 8.72 24.52 -28.28
N ALA A 9 7.47 24.11 -28.06
CA ALA A 9 6.89 23.03 -28.84
C ALA A 9 5.72 23.60 -29.64
N CYS A 10 5.83 23.51 -30.96
CA CYS A 10 4.79 23.83 -31.92
C CYS A 10 3.51 23.06 -31.57
N ALA A 11 2.41 23.75 -31.29
CA ALA A 11 1.11 23.17 -31.03
C ALA A 11 0.58 22.53 -32.31
N VAL A 12 1.00 21.32 -32.64
CA VAL A 12 0.25 20.45 -33.51
C VAL A 12 -0.99 20.02 -32.72
N SER A 13 -2.18 20.22 -33.23
CA SER A 13 -3.46 19.72 -32.71
C SER A 13 -3.34 18.20 -32.55
N ARG A 14 -2.80 17.75 -31.41
CA ARG A 14 -2.74 16.31 -31.09
C ARG A 14 -4.12 15.93 -30.58
N ARG A 15 -4.73 14.91 -31.18
CA ARG A 15 -5.84 14.15 -30.61
C ARG A 15 -5.54 13.89 -29.14
N GLU A 16 -6.53 14.02 -28.28
CA GLU A 16 -6.37 13.64 -26.86
C GLU A 16 -5.91 12.18 -26.75
N PRO A 17 -4.89 11.89 -25.93
CA PRO A 17 -4.39 10.52 -25.80
C PRO A 17 -5.45 9.64 -25.12
N VAL A 18 -5.64 8.45 -25.65
CA VAL A 18 -6.37 7.37 -24.98
C VAL A 18 -5.46 6.68 -24.01
N ILE A 19 -5.88 6.59 -22.75
CA ILE A 19 -5.09 6.00 -21.68
C ILE A 19 -5.56 4.58 -21.42
N GLY A 20 -4.66 3.60 -21.54
CA GLY A 20 -4.84 2.24 -21.13
C GLY A 20 -4.36 1.99 -19.72
N VAL A 21 -5.05 1.13 -18.96
CA VAL A 21 -4.61 0.67 -17.66
C VAL A 21 -4.77 -0.84 -17.58
N VAL A 22 -3.68 -1.57 -17.34
CA VAL A 22 -3.69 -3.02 -17.16
C VAL A 22 -3.50 -3.35 -15.68
N GLY A 23 -4.46 -4.08 -15.11
CA GLY A 23 -4.59 -4.32 -13.69
C GLY A 23 -5.41 -3.21 -13.02
N LEU A 24 -6.72 -3.43 -12.87
CA LEU A 24 -7.65 -2.50 -12.19
C LEU A 24 -7.76 -2.80 -10.69
N GLY A 25 -6.65 -3.22 -10.09
CA GLY A 25 -6.47 -3.27 -8.66
C GLY A 25 -6.51 -1.87 -8.04
N TYR A 26 -6.05 -1.75 -6.81
CA TYR A 26 -6.12 -0.51 -6.06
C TYR A 26 -5.38 0.66 -6.75
N VAL A 27 -4.17 0.41 -7.25
CA VAL A 27 -3.34 1.41 -7.94
C VAL A 27 -3.92 1.75 -9.31
N GLY A 28 -4.14 0.72 -10.16
CA GLY A 28 -4.60 0.95 -11.52
C GLY A 28 -5.97 1.64 -11.57
N LEU A 29 -6.90 1.23 -10.70
CA LEU A 29 -8.22 1.88 -10.64
C LEU A 29 -8.14 3.34 -10.15
N ALA A 30 -7.25 3.65 -9.19
CA ALA A 30 -7.05 5.03 -8.74
C ALA A 30 -6.58 5.94 -9.89
N TYR A 31 -5.63 5.47 -10.70
CA TYR A 31 -5.18 6.21 -11.89
C TYR A 31 -6.26 6.25 -12.99
N ALA A 32 -6.94 5.13 -13.27
CA ALA A 32 -8.02 5.08 -14.26
C ALA A 32 -9.13 6.07 -13.91
N LEU A 33 -9.60 6.05 -12.66
CA LEU A 33 -10.62 6.97 -12.18
C LEU A 33 -10.13 8.43 -12.18
N GLY A 34 -8.91 8.67 -11.70
CA GLY A 34 -8.30 9.99 -11.67
C GLY A 34 -8.25 10.63 -13.07
N PHE A 35 -7.70 9.94 -14.06
CA PHE A 35 -7.65 10.43 -15.44
C PHE A 35 -9.05 10.65 -16.03
N SER A 36 -9.97 9.69 -15.82
CA SER A 36 -11.34 9.79 -16.35
C SER A 36 -12.11 10.98 -15.80
N MET A 37 -11.99 11.25 -14.48
CA MET A 37 -12.65 12.40 -13.83
C MET A 37 -12.21 13.76 -14.39
N TYR A 38 -11.01 13.81 -14.98
CA TYR A 38 -10.43 15.04 -15.55
C TYR A 38 -10.40 15.04 -17.08
N GLY A 39 -11.34 14.29 -17.68
CA GLY A 39 -11.69 14.39 -19.12
C GLY A 39 -10.76 13.61 -20.04
N PHE A 40 -9.96 12.66 -19.56
CA PHE A 40 -9.25 11.71 -20.42
C PHE A 40 -10.15 10.52 -20.73
N ARG A 41 -10.04 9.99 -21.94
CA ARG A 41 -10.63 8.69 -22.29
C ARG A 41 -9.74 7.58 -21.75
N VAL A 42 -10.31 6.74 -20.88
CA VAL A 42 -9.56 5.63 -20.24
C VAL A 42 -10.20 4.30 -20.59
N VAL A 43 -9.36 3.33 -20.93
CA VAL A 43 -9.73 1.93 -21.12
C VAL A 43 -8.92 1.08 -20.15
N GLY A 44 -9.60 0.28 -19.35
CA GLY A 44 -8.96 -0.54 -18.32
C GLY A 44 -9.16 -2.04 -18.56
N VAL A 45 -8.15 -2.83 -18.27
CA VAL A 45 -8.21 -4.30 -18.36
C VAL A 45 -7.90 -4.91 -17.00
N ASP A 46 -8.73 -5.86 -16.58
CA ASP A 46 -8.44 -6.76 -15.47
C ASP A 46 -8.86 -8.18 -15.83
N ILE A 47 -8.07 -9.17 -15.41
CA ILE A 47 -8.39 -10.59 -15.65
C ILE A 47 -9.56 -11.08 -14.80
N ASP A 48 -9.86 -10.37 -13.70
CA ASP A 48 -10.95 -10.69 -12.78
C ASP A 48 -12.27 -10.05 -13.27
N GLY A 49 -13.13 -10.89 -13.86
CA GLY A 49 -14.46 -10.46 -14.35
C GLY A 49 -15.37 -9.90 -13.25
N GLU A 50 -15.26 -10.37 -12.01
CA GLU A 50 -16.03 -9.81 -10.89
C GLU A 50 -15.53 -8.40 -10.52
N ARG A 51 -14.23 -8.16 -10.65
CA ARG A 51 -13.65 -6.82 -10.50
C ARG A 51 -14.20 -5.87 -11.56
N VAL A 52 -14.23 -6.29 -12.83
CA VAL A 52 -14.79 -5.49 -13.94
C VAL A 52 -16.25 -5.15 -13.66
N LYS A 53 -17.08 -6.14 -13.34
CA LYS A 53 -18.50 -5.92 -12.97
C LYS A 53 -18.66 -4.96 -11.77
N SER A 54 -17.80 -5.10 -10.76
CA SER A 54 -17.85 -4.23 -9.58
C SER A 54 -17.54 -2.77 -9.94
N ILE A 55 -16.62 -2.53 -10.87
CA ILE A 55 -16.31 -1.18 -11.39
C ILE A 55 -17.51 -0.63 -12.16
N GLU A 56 -18.08 -1.42 -13.06
CA GLU A 56 -19.25 -1.02 -13.85
C GLU A 56 -20.48 -0.65 -13.00
N ASN A 57 -20.61 -1.30 -11.84
CA ASN A 57 -21.70 -1.06 -10.89
C ASN A 57 -21.33 -0.04 -9.78
N GLY A 58 -20.15 0.56 -9.80
CA GLY A 58 -19.70 1.49 -8.76
C GLY A 58 -19.48 0.86 -7.38
N LEU A 59 -19.27 -0.46 -7.30
CA LEU A 59 -19.24 -1.22 -6.05
C LEU A 59 -17.80 -1.63 -5.65
N VAL A 60 -16.85 -0.71 -5.75
CA VAL A 60 -15.46 -0.98 -5.38
C VAL A 60 -15.12 -0.30 -4.06
N ASN A 61 -14.76 -1.10 -3.05
CA ASN A 61 -14.39 -0.59 -1.74
C ASN A 61 -13.16 0.34 -1.83
N GLY A 62 -13.21 1.44 -1.09
CA GLY A 62 -12.15 2.45 -1.06
C GLY A 62 -12.25 3.51 -2.18
N PHE A 63 -13.31 3.42 -3.03
CA PHE A 63 -13.58 4.41 -4.06
C PHE A 63 -15.03 4.90 -3.95
N SER A 64 -15.28 6.17 -4.36
CA SER A 64 -16.64 6.70 -4.42
C SER A 64 -17.44 6.00 -5.51
N GLY A 65 -18.50 5.32 -5.14
CA GLY A 65 -19.42 4.68 -6.10
C GLY A 65 -20.04 5.67 -7.07
N GLU A 66 -20.40 6.87 -6.62
CA GLU A 66 -20.95 7.93 -7.47
C GLU A 66 -19.91 8.39 -8.51
N ALA A 67 -18.66 8.61 -8.11
CA ALA A 67 -17.61 9.01 -9.04
C ALA A 67 -17.33 7.93 -10.08
N LEU A 68 -17.29 6.64 -9.68
CA LEU A 68 -17.13 5.52 -10.60
C LEU A 68 -18.29 5.41 -11.59
N LEU A 69 -19.54 5.43 -11.09
CA LEU A 69 -20.72 5.34 -11.94
C LEU A 69 -20.76 6.49 -12.95
N LYS A 70 -20.42 7.70 -12.54
CA LYS A 70 -20.39 8.85 -13.45
C LYS A 70 -19.47 8.63 -14.64
N VAL A 71 -18.19 8.26 -14.40
CA VAL A 71 -17.21 8.08 -15.48
C VAL A 71 -17.44 6.84 -16.34
N VAL A 72 -18.13 5.82 -15.80
CA VAL A 72 -18.55 4.65 -16.55
C VAL A 72 -19.75 4.99 -17.45
N GLN A 73 -20.75 5.68 -16.93
CA GLN A 73 -21.98 6.05 -17.66
C GLN A 73 -21.73 7.07 -18.77
N ASP A 74 -20.82 8.04 -18.55
CA ASP A 74 -20.47 9.02 -19.59
C ASP A 74 -19.46 8.48 -20.61
N GLY A 75 -18.95 7.24 -20.41
CA GLY A 75 -18.03 6.58 -21.31
C GLY A 75 -16.57 7.01 -21.18
N SER A 76 -16.23 7.85 -20.19
CA SER A 76 -14.84 8.27 -19.93
C SER A 76 -13.97 7.12 -19.40
N LEU A 77 -14.57 6.14 -18.70
CA LEU A 77 -13.92 4.91 -18.27
C LEU A 77 -14.68 3.70 -18.82
N LYS A 78 -13.95 2.84 -19.54
CA LYS A 78 -14.43 1.51 -19.97
C LYS A 78 -13.57 0.44 -19.34
N ALA A 79 -14.15 -0.46 -18.54
CA ALA A 79 -13.47 -1.64 -18.00
C ALA A 79 -13.78 -2.89 -18.85
N SER A 80 -12.82 -3.80 -18.97
CA SER A 80 -12.98 -5.05 -19.74
C SER A 80 -12.06 -6.15 -19.24
N THR A 81 -12.38 -7.39 -19.55
CA THR A 81 -11.45 -8.52 -19.41
C THR A 81 -10.63 -8.78 -20.68
N SER A 82 -10.99 -8.15 -21.83
CA SER A 82 -10.28 -8.29 -23.09
C SER A 82 -9.26 -7.20 -23.30
N TYR A 83 -8.05 -7.58 -23.70
CA TYR A 83 -6.98 -6.65 -24.09
C TYR A 83 -7.26 -5.88 -25.39
N GLU A 84 -8.20 -6.30 -26.19
CA GLU A 84 -8.58 -5.64 -27.45
C GLU A 84 -9.04 -4.18 -27.25
N VAL A 85 -9.58 -3.85 -26.05
CA VAL A 85 -9.96 -2.48 -25.72
C VAL A 85 -8.77 -1.51 -25.70
N LEU A 86 -7.52 -2.03 -25.62
CA LEU A 86 -6.28 -1.27 -25.63
C LEU A 86 -5.75 -0.99 -27.05
N GLU A 87 -6.46 -1.44 -28.10
CA GLU A 87 -6.03 -1.28 -29.49
C GLU A 87 -5.70 0.17 -29.85
N ASP A 88 -6.50 1.11 -29.38
CA ASP A 88 -6.36 2.55 -29.66
C ASP A 88 -5.63 3.32 -28.53
N ALA A 89 -5.13 2.64 -27.50
CA ALA A 89 -4.47 3.31 -26.39
C ALA A 89 -3.12 3.89 -26.82
N ASP A 90 -2.87 5.16 -26.50
CA ASP A 90 -1.64 5.86 -26.82
C ASP A 90 -0.60 5.70 -25.69
N VAL A 91 -1.07 5.55 -24.44
CA VAL A 91 -0.25 5.25 -23.26
C VAL A 91 -0.90 4.13 -22.48
N VAL A 92 -0.14 3.10 -22.11
CA VAL A 92 -0.64 2.00 -21.28
C VAL A 92 0.14 1.89 -19.99
N PHE A 93 -0.55 2.07 -18.87
CA PHE A 93 -0.02 1.86 -17.53
C PHE A 93 -0.21 0.39 -17.13
N ILE A 94 0.88 -0.33 -16.85
CA ILE A 94 0.85 -1.68 -16.30
C ILE A 94 0.94 -1.57 -14.77
N ALA A 95 -0.16 -1.88 -14.08
CA ALA A 95 -0.34 -1.80 -12.64
C ALA A 95 -0.71 -3.16 -12.02
N THR A 96 -0.19 -4.25 -12.58
CA THR A 96 -0.40 -5.60 -12.10
C THR A 96 0.39 -5.87 -10.81
N ASN A 97 -0.02 -6.89 -10.06
CA ASN A 97 0.65 -7.23 -8.82
C ASN A 97 2.04 -7.84 -9.07
N THR A 98 2.99 -7.52 -8.17
CA THR A 98 4.33 -8.11 -8.13
C THR A 98 4.55 -8.70 -6.75
N SER A 99 4.23 -9.98 -6.58
CA SER A 99 4.38 -10.68 -5.30
C SER A 99 5.84 -11.06 -5.03
N THR A 100 6.14 -11.39 -3.79
CA THR A 100 7.43 -11.96 -3.39
C THR A 100 7.27 -13.47 -3.27
N LYS A 101 8.12 -14.23 -3.95
CA LYS A 101 8.19 -15.69 -3.85
C LYS A 101 8.75 -16.11 -2.48
N PRO A 102 8.53 -17.37 -2.06
CA PRO A 102 9.06 -17.86 -0.77
C PRO A 102 10.58 -17.73 -0.62
N ASP A 103 11.32 -17.75 -1.72
CA ASP A 103 12.77 -17.57 -1.76
C ASP A 103 13.21 -16.09 -1.72
N GLY A 104 12.25 -15.15 -1.66
CA GLY A 104 12.49 -13.70 -1.65
C GLY A 104 12.66 -13.08 -3.03
N LEU A 105 12.58 -13.86 -4.12
CA LEU A 105 12.58 -13.32 -5.48
C LEU A 105 11.25 -12.63 -5.80
N GLN A 106 11.32 -11.61 -6.63
CA GLN A 106 10.13 -10.96 -7.16
C GLN A 106 9.47 -11.83 -8.24
N ASP A 107 8.15 -11.95 -8.16
CA ASP A 107 7.35 -12.58 -9.20
C ASP A 107 6.88 -11.52 -10.21
N LEU A 108 7.40 -11.59 -11.43
CA LEU A 108 7.06 -10.70 -12.54
C LEU A 108 6.08 -11.32 -13.54
N SER A 109 5.59 -12.54 -13.28
CA SER A 109 4.74 -13.29 -14.21
C SER A 109 3.54 -12.50 -14.72
N GLN A 110 2.86 -11.76 -13.82
CA GLN A 110 1.72 -10.92 -14.22
C GLN A 110 2.12 -9.71 -15.06
N VAL A 111 3.30 -9.12 -14.82
CA VAL A 111 3.82 -8.01 -15.64
C VAL A 111 4.19 -8.50 -17.03
N VAL A 112 4.88 -9.64 -17.11
CA VAL A 112 5.28 -10.25 -18.38
C VAL A 112 4.04 -10.65 -19.21
N SER A 113 3.08 -11.35 -18.60
CA SER A 113 1.83 -11.74 -19.28
C SER A 113 1.01 -10.54 -19.77
N ALA A 114 0.98 -9.44 -18.99
CA ALA A 114 0.34 -8.19 -19.40
C ALA A 114 1.04 -7.57 -20.61
N LEU A 115 2.37 -7.59 -20.62
CA LEU A 115 3.19 -7.08 -21.73
C LEU A 115 3.02 -7.91 -23.00
N GLU A 116 3.02 -9.25 -22.88
CA GLU A 116 2.77 -10.17 -23.99
C GLU A 116 1.38 -9.98 -24.61
N SER A 117 0.35 -9.88 -23.77
CA SER A 117 -1.03 -9.66 -24.20
C SER A 117 -1.19 -8.31 -24.92
N LEU A 118 -0.59 -7.24 -24.38
CA LEU A 118 -0.58 -5.92 -25.00
C LEU A 118 0.15 -5.91 -26.34
N ALA A 119 1.31 -6.56 -26.41
CA ALA A 119 2.07 -6.70 -27.65
C ALA A 119 1.25 -7.41 -28.73
N GLY A 120 0.52 -8.49 -28.38
CA GLY A 120 -0.35 -9.22 -29.29
C GLY A 120 -1.47 -8.38 -29.91
N VAL A 121 -1.98 -7.37 -29.16
CA VAL A 121 -2.96 -6.40 -29.67
C VAL A 121 -2.30 -5.34 -30.54
N TRP A 122 -1.21 -4.75 -30.07
CA TRP A 122 -0.56 -3.66 -30.79
C TRP A 122 0.14 -4.10 -32.09
N TRP A 123 0.58 -5.32 -32.16
CA TRP A 123 1.17 -5.89 -33.41
C TRP A 123 0.24 -5.82 -34.60
N LYS A 124 -1.08 -5.88 -34.36
CA LYS A 124 -2.11 -5.88 -35.42
C LYS A 124 -2.43 -4.48 -35.94
N THR A 125 -1.93 -3.42 -35.30
CA THR A 125 -2.37 -2.06 -35.58
C THR A 125 -1.25 -1.17 -36.10
N HIS A 126 -1.61 -0.21 -36.97
CA HIS A 126 -0.71 0.85 -37.36
C HIS A 126 -0.88 2.07 -36.45
N PHE A 127 0.18 2.50 -35.78
CA PHE A 127 0.17 3.65 -34.88
C PHE A 127 1.42 4.49 -35.06
N ASN A 128 1.36 5.76 -34.64
CA ASN A 128 2.49 6.69 -34.78
C ASN A 128 3.54 6.46 -33.68
N TYR A 129 3.16 6.66 -32.43
CA TYR A 129 4.01 6.47 -31.26
C TYR A 129 3.14 6.18 -30.04
N ARG A 130 3.52 5.20 -29.25
CA ARG A 130 2.82 4.78 -28.02
C ARG A 130 3.84 4.58 -26.90
N VAL A 131 3.36 4.64 -25.63
CA VAL A 131 4.25 4.44 -24.48
C VAL A 131 3.68 3.42 -23.52
N ILE A 132 4.51 2.47 -23.12
CA ILE A 132 4.23 1.54 -22.02
C ILE A 132 4.86 2.11 -20.75
N VAL A 133 4.07 2.21 -19.67
CA VAL A 133 4.51 2.72 -18.38
C VAL A 133 4.32 1.67 -17.31
N LEU A 134 5.40 1.20 -16.72
CA LEU A 134 5.31 0.34 -15.55
C LEU A 134 4.96 1.16 -14.31
N LYS A 135 3.82 0.85 -13.71
CA LYS A 135 3.40 1.34 -12.39
C LYS A 135 3.65 0.31 -11.29
N SER A 136 3.70 -0.97 -11.66
CA SER A 136 4.04 -2.04 -10.73
C SER A 136 5.39 -1.79 -10.08
N THR A 137 5.48 -2.06 -8.77
CA THR A 137 6.76 -1.96 -8.06
C THR A 137 7.70 -3.07 -8.52
N VAL A 138 8.82 -2.71 -9.12
CA VAL A 138 9.82 -3.65 -9.64
C VAL A 138 11.23 -3.27 -9.19
N LEU A 139 12.14 -4.26 -9.12
CA LEU A 139 13.53 -4.06 -8.72
C LEU A 139 14.32 -3.26 -9.76
N PRO A 140 15.37 -2.49 -9.36
CA PRO A 140 16.21 -1.73 -10.25
C PRO A 140 16.79 -2.56 -11.40
N GLY A 141 16.61 -2.05 -12.63
CA GLY A 141 17.00 -2.71 -13.88
C GLY A 141 15.88 -3.49 -14.58
N THR A 142 14.75 -3.72 -13.91
CA THR A 142 13.62 -4.52 -14.46
C THR A 142 12.96 -3.83 -15.66
N THR A 143 12.75 -2.52 -15.60
CA THR A 143 12.11 -1.76 -16.70
C THR A 143 12.90 -1.89 -18.00
N ARG A 144 14.22 -1.73 -17.91
CA ARG A 144 15.10 -1.87 -19.07
C ARG A 144 15.11 -3.31 -19.60
N ALA A 145 15.20 -4.29 -18.70
CA ALA A 145 15.14 -5.71 -19.09
C ALA A 145 13.82 -6.07 -19.78
N LEU A 146 12.68 -5.55 -19.30
CA LEU A 146 11.38 -5.77 -19.94
C LEU A 146 11.25 -5.02 -21.27
N ALA A 147 11.85 -3.84 -21.43
CA ALA A 147 11.90 -3.14 -22.71
C ALA A 147 12.71 -3.94 -23.75
N GLU A 148 13.85 -4.50 -23.37
CA GLU A 148 14.65 -5.37 -24.24
C GLU A 148 13.91 -6.67 -24.57
N TYR A 149 13.25 -7.29 -23.60
CA TYR A 149 12.39 -8.46 -23.84
C TYR A 149 11.26 -8.13 -24.84
N ALA A 150 10.57 -7.02 -24.64
CA ALA A 150 9.49 -6.59 -25.53
C ALA A 150 10.00 -6.29 -26.95
N ARG A 151 11.21 -5.76 -27.07
CA ARG A 151 11.86 -5.50 -28.36
C ARG A 151 12.26 -6.79 -29.09
N HIS A 152 12.96 -7.68 -28.41
CA HIS A 152 13.59 -8.84 -29.05
C HIS A 152 12.66 -10.04 -29.16
N GLU A 153 11.87 -10.33 -28.12
CA GLU A 153 11.02 -11.52 -28.07
C GLU A 153 9.59 -11.23 -28.54
N LEU A 154 9.06 -10.02 -28.25
CA LEU A 154 7.70 -9.66 -28.67
C LEU A 154 7.66 -8.83 -29.95
N GLY A 155 8.81 -8.44 -30.49
CA GLY A 155 8.92 -7.71 -31.74
C GLY A 155 8.36 -6.28 -31.71
N LEU A 156 8.18 -5.69 -30.55
CA LEU A 156 7.75 -4.29 -30.46
C LEU A 156 8.85 -3.34 -30.90
N PRO A 157 8.54 -2.34 -31.75
CA PRO A 157 9.54 -1.42 -32.30
C PRO A 157 9.95 -0.36 -31.23
N ILE A 158 10.70 -0.81 -30.23
CA ILE A 158 11.28 0.03 -29.16
C ILE A 158 12.70 0.45 -29.58
N PRO A 159 13.09 1.73 -29.47
CA PRO A 159 12.28 2.87 -29.02
C PRO A 159 11.55 3.63 -30.13
N ASP A 160 11.64 3.20 -31.38
CA ASP A 160 11.25 3.97 -32.56
C ASP A 160 9.76 4.37 -32.58
N ARG A 161 8.89 3.41 -32.28
CA ARG A 161 7.42 3.60 -32.26
C ARG A 161 6.77 3.25 -30.93
N VAL A 162 7.46 2.54 -30.06
CA VAL A 162 7.01 2.22 -28.69
C VAL A 162 8.03 2.69 -27.70
N GLY A 163 7.64 3.66 -26.86
CA GLY A 163 8.41 4.09 -25.71
C GLY A 163 8.17 3.18 -24.51
N PHE A 164 9.13 3.15 -23.60
CA PHE A 164 9.03 2.37 -22.36
C PHE A 164 9.52 3.20 -21.18
N ALA A 165 8.75 3.21 -20.07
CA ALA A 165 9.08 4.01 -18.91
C ALA A 165 8.66 3.31 -17.60
N HIS A 166 9.28 3.71 -16.50
CA HIS A 166 8.82 3.45 -15.14
C HIS A 166 8.33 4.73 -14.50
N SER A 167 7.17 4.68 -13.88
CA SER A 167 6.66 5.77 -13.07
C SER A 167 6.00 5.20 -11.82
N PRO A 168 6.73 5.08 -10.71
CA PRO A 168 6.23 4.47 -9.48
C PRO A 168 5.06 5.24 -8.89
N GLU A 169 4.29 4.57 -8.04
CA GLU A 169 3.24 5.16 -7.23
C GLU A 169 3.69 5.32 -5.77
N PHE A 170 3.05 6.25 -5.04
CA PHE A 170 3.29 6.48 -3.61
C PHE A 170 1.96 6.60 -2.86
N LEU A 171 1.00 5.74 -3.23
CA LEU A 171 -0.38 5.81 -2.75
C LEU A 171 -0.54 5.18 -1.37
N ARG A 172 -1.42 5.78 -0.58
CA ARG A 172 -1.89 5.22 0.68
C ARG A 172 -3.24 4.53 0.46
N ALA A 173 -3.42 3.36 1.08
CA ALA A 173 -4.58 2.53 0.85
C ALA A 173 -5.93 3.21 1.20
N ASP A 174 -5.93 4.07 2.20
CA ASP A 174 -7.11 4.78 2.69
C ASP A 174 -7.50 6.01 1.84
N ARG A 175 -6.62 6.47 0.95
CA ARG A 175 -6.81 7.70 0.16
C ARG A 175 -6.14 7.69 -1.22
N ALA A 176 -6.17 6.55 -1.92
CA ALA A 176 -5.44 6.39 -3.18
C ALA A 176 -5.82 7.41 -4.25
N LEU A 177 -7.10 7.72 -4.41
CA LEU A 177 -7.54 8.72 -5.39
C LEU A 177 -7.02 10.11 -5.02
N GLU A 178 -7.07 10.51 -3.75
CA GLU A 178 -6.52 11.78 -3.28
C GLU A 178 -5.01 11.87 -3.58
N ASP A 179 -4.27 10.78 -3.29
CA ASP A 179 -2.84 10.71 -3.55
C ASP A 179 -2.49 10.71 -5.05
N VAL A 180 -3.38 10.22 -5.93
CA VAL A 180 -3.25 10.37 -7.39
C VAL A 180 -3.48 11.81 -7.81
N LEU A 181 -4.50 12.47 -7.27
CA LEU A 181 -4.87 13.84 -7.64
C LEU A 181 -3.92 14.89 -7.07
N LYS A 182 -3.37 14.65 -5.87
CA LYS A 182 -2.47 15.58 -5.17
C LYS A 182 -1.24 14.85 -4.63
N PRO A 183 -0.39 14.28 -5.50
CA PRO A 183 0.81 13.58 -5.06
C PRO A 183 1.86 14.55 -4.53
N SER A 184 2.66 14.09 -3.57
CA SER A 184 3.82 14.87 -3.09
C SER A 184 4.89 15.05 -4.17
N ARG A 185 4.94 14.17 -5.13
CA ARG A 185 5.86 14.16 -6.27
C ARG A 185 5.42 13.17 -7.35
N VAL A 186 5.84 13.40 -8.57
CA VAL A 186 5.79 12.44 -9.68
C VAL A 186 7.22 12.11 -10.09
N VAL A 187 7.51 10.84 -10.34
CA VAL A 187 8.82 10.37 -10.81
C VAL A 187 8.61 9.65 -12.13
N VAL A 188 9.42 10.00 -13.14
CA VAL A 188 9.37 9.40 -14.48
C VAL A 188 10.78 9.01 -14.89
N GLY A 189 10.97 7.72 -15.19
CA GLY A 189 12.21 7.18 -15.75
C GLY A 189 11.93 6.45 -17.06
N GLY A 190 12.14 7.12 -18.21
CA GLY A 190 12.04 6.52 -19.53
C GLY A 190 13.32 5.82 -19.95
N VAL A 191 13.22 4.80 -20.79
CA VAL A 191 14.39 4.12 -21.38
C VAL A 191 15.11 5.01 -22.39
N ASP A 192 14.42 6.03 -22.89
CA ASP A 192 14.90 7.07 -23.79
C ASP A 192 14.24 8.43 -23.46
N GLU A 193 14.79 9.52 -24.03
CA GLU A 193 14.33 10.90 -23.79
C GLU A 193 12.89 11.10 -24.29
N ARG A 194 12.54 10.54 -25.45
CA ARG A 194 11.21 10.71 -26.06
C ARG A 194 10.11 10.08 -25.21
N SER A 195 10.34 8.87 -24.68
CA SER A 195 9.39 8.23 -23.76
C SER A 195 9.25 9.00 -22.44
N THR A 196 10.37 9.55 -21.94
CA THR A 196 10.37 10.41 -20.74
C THR A 196 9.52 11.65 -20.95
N ASP A 197 9.80 12.39 -22.01
CA ASP A 197 9.11 13.67 -22.32
C ASP A 197 7.61 13.45 -22.55
N TYR A 198 7.23 12.38 -23.27
CA TYR A 198 5.84 12.05 -23.51
C TYR A 198 5.05 11.85 -22.21
N ILE A 199 5.61 11.13 -21.25
CA ILE A 199 4.95 10.86 -19.97
C ILE A 199 4.95 12.08 -19.07
N VAL A 200 6.02 12.88 -19.09
CA VAL A 200 6.07 14.16 -18.38
C VAL A 200 4.99 15.12 -18.88
N ASP A 201 4.82 15.24 -20.19
CA ASP A 201 3.79 16.10 -20.80
C ASP A 201 2.38 15.60 -20.49
N LEU A 202 2.16 14.28 -20.49
CA LEU A 202 0.88 13.69 -20.06
C LEU A 202 0.55 14.07 -18.61
N PHE A 203 1.50 13.92 -17.68
CA PHE A 203 1.28 14.27 -16.27
C PHE A 203 1.11 15.78 -16.08
N ARG A 204 1.86 16.62 -16.79
CA ARG A 204 1.66 18.08 -16.75
C ARG A 204 0.25 18.46 -17.18
N GLU A 205 -0.25 17.90 -18.29
CA GLU A 205 -1.60 18.17 -18.76
C GLU A 205 -2.66 17.64 -17.77
N PHE A 206 -2.45 16.44 -17.22
CA PHE A 206 -3.35 15.89 -16.20
C PHE A 206 -3.44 16.81 -14.98
N TYR A 207 -2.30 17.18 -14.39
CA TYR A 207 -2.30 18.01 -13.19
C TYR A 207 -2.73 19.46 -13.46
N ARG A 208 -2.52 19.96 -14.67
CA ARG A 208 -3.12 21.24 -15.10
C ARG A 208 -4.64 21.18 -15.03
N ARG A 209 -5.26 20.09 -15.47
CA ARG A 209 -6.73 19.89 -15.38
C ARG A 209 -7.18 19.69 -13.94
N VAL A 210 -6.40 19.01 -13.11
CA VAL A 210 -6.68 18.86 -11.67
C VAL A 210 -6.60 20.20 -10.92
N GLY A 211 -5.86 21.17 -11.45
CA GLY A 211 -5.57 22.43 -10.76
C GLY A 211 -4.54 22.28 -9.63
N TYR A 212 -3.60 21.34 -9.78
CA TYR A 212 -2.54 21.05 -8.84
C TYR A 212 -1.22 20.78 -9.59
N GLU A 213 -0.13 21.42 -9.19
CA GLU A 213 1.18 21.27 -9.84
C GLU A 213 2.19 20.57 -8.92
N PRO A 214 2.26 19.24 -8.93
CA PRO A 214 3.28 18.54 -8.17
C PRO A 214 4.65 18.70 -8.81
N PRO A 215 5.74 18.60 -8.04
CA PRO A 215 7.07 18.49 -8.62
C PRO A 215 7.18 17.19 -9.42
N ILE A 216 7.64 17.30 -10.69
CA ILE A 216 7.90 16.16 -11.57
C ILE A 216 9.40 16.01 -11.73
N TYR A 217 9.93 14.83 -11.38
CA TYR A 217 11.34 14.49 -11.48
C TYR A 217 11.56 13.50 -12.60
N THR A 218 12.46 13.84 -13.52
CA THR A 218 12.95 12.93 -14.55
C THR A 218 14.27 12.32 -14.10
N VAL A 219 14.34 11.01 -14.14
CA VAL A 219 15.47 10.20 -13.66
C VAL A 219 15.67 9.01 -14.60
N SER A 220 16.71 8.20 -14.41
CA SER A 220 16.80 6.90 -15.12
C SER A 220 15.70 5.93 -14.64
N PRO A 221 15.36 4.90 -15.45
CA PRO A 221 14.42 3.86 -15.01
C PRO A 221 14.86 3.21 -13.70
N GLU A 222 16.14 2.91 -13.56
CA GLU A 222 16.73 2.28 -12.37
C GLU A 222 16.62 3.17 -11.12
N GLU A 223 16.79 4.48 -11.27
CA GLU A 223 16.58 5.44 -10.18
C GLU A 223 15.10 5.52 -9.80
N ALA A 224 14.17 5.54 -10.77
CA ALA A 224 12.75 5.57 -10.52
C ALA A 224 12.28 4.32 -9.75
N GLU A 225 12.77 3.13 -10.12
CA GLU A 225 12.53 1.86 -9.44
C GLU A 225 13.10 1.89 -8.01
N LEU A 226 14.34 2.39 -7.85
CA LEU A 226 15.00 2.47 -6.55
C LEU A 226 14.30 3.44 -5.60
N VAL A 227 13.81 4.58 -6.09
CA VAL A 227 13.08 5.58 -5.27
C VAL A 227 11.88 4.95 -4.58
N LYS A 228 11.15 4.04 -5.26
CA LYS A 228 10.01 3.35 -4.67
C LYS A 228 10.42 2.47 -3.50
N TYR A 229 11.38 1.57 -3.71
CA TYR A 229 11.86 0.67 -2.66
C TYR A 229 12.51 1.44 -1.50
N ALA A 230 13.38 2.39 -1.80
CA ALA A 230 14.04 3.20 -0.78
C ALA A 230 13.03 3.94 0.10
N SER A 231 11.97 4.50 -0.51
CA SER A 231 10.89 5.17 0.23
C SER A 231 10.15 4.19 1.16
N ASN A 232 9.72 3.03 0.64
CA ASN A 232 8.95 2.06 1.43
C ASN A 232 9.78 1.45 2.57
N VAL A 233 11.05 1.11 2.30
CA VAL A 233 11.97 0.57 3.33
C VAL A 233 12.27 1.62 4.40
N PHE A 234 12.40 2.89 4.02
CA PHE A 234 12.61 3.96 4.99
C PHE A 234 11.38 4.18 5.89
N LEU A 235 10.16 4.10 5.34
CA LEU A 235 8.94 4.13 6.15
C LEU A 235 8.85 2.95 7.13
N ALA A 236 9.22 1.75 6.67
CA ALA A 236 9.31 0.57 7.52
C ALA A 236 10.35 0.75 8.64
N LEU A 237 11.54 1.28 8.33
CA LEU A 237 12.58 1.61 9.30
C LEU A 237 12.09 2.59 10.36
N LYS A 238 11.39 3.66 9.96
CA LYS A 238 10.81 4.65 10.89
C LYS A 238 9.85 3.99 11.88
N THR A 239 8.96 3.12 11.38
CA THR A 239 8.01 2.37 12.24
C THR A 239 8.75 1.45 13.22
N VAL A 240 9.74 0.70 12.73
CA VAL A 240 10.54 -0.19 13.57
C VAL A 240 11.33 0.58 14.64
N TYR A 241 11.88 1.74 14.26
CA TYR A 241 12.59 2.60 15.20
C TYR A 241 11.68 3.12 16.31
N GLY A 242 10.47 3.60 15.95
CA GLY A 242 9.47 4.02 16.93
C GLY A 242 9.10 2.90 17.91
N ASN A 243 8.89 1.69 17.40
CA ASN A 243 8.61 0.51 18.23
C ASN A 243 9.80 0.12 19.12
N LEU A 244 11.04 0.23 18.63
CA LEU A 244 12.24 -0.01 19.44
C LEU A 244 12.33 0.96 20.62
N ILE A 245 12.10 2.27 20.37
CA ILE A 245 12.03 3.27 21.46
C ILE A 245 10.87 2.95 22.40
N GLY A 246 9.74 2.49 21.86
CA GLY A 246 8.61 2.02 22.66
C GLY A 246 8.99 0.89 23.60
N LEU A 247 9.67 -0.15 23.11
CA LEU A 247 10.14 -1.25 23.94
C LEU A 247 11.19 -0.81 24.97
N LEU A 248 12.06 0.14 24.63
CA LEU A 248 13.02 0.73 25.55
C LEU A 248 12.34 1.50 26.68
N CYS A 249 11.37 2.36 26.36
CA CYS A 249 10.61 3.13 27.36
C CYS A 249 9.93 2.23 28.40
N ARG A 250 9.53 1.03 28.04
CA ARG A 250 8.95 0.07 29.00
C ARG A 250 9.93 -0.39 30.10
N GLN A 251 11.23 -0.20 29.90
CA GLN A 251 12.30 -0.54 30.84
C GLN A 251 12.80 0.69 31.64
N ILE A 252 12.31 1.89 31.31
CA ILE A 252 12.71 3.16 31.90
C ILE A 252 11.54 3.72 32.72
N ASP A 253 11.72 3.92 33.99
CA ASP A 253 10.65 4.45 34.86
C ASP A 253 10.16 5.81 34.40
N ASN A 254 8.85 6.00 34.43
CA ASN A 254 8.15 7.24 34.02
C ASN A 254 8.41 7.62 32.55
N CYS A 255 8.64 6.66 31.66
CA CYS A 255 8.82 6.88 30.23
C CYS A 255 7.51 6.64 29.48
N ASP A 256 7.11 7.59 28.64
CA ASP A 256 6.02 7.49 27.67
C ASP A 256 6.61 7.64 26.26
N ALA A 257 6.63 6.55 25.51
CA ALA A 257 7.26 6.52 24.20
C ALA A 257 6.53 7.40 23.16
N TRP A 258 5.21 7.55 23.26
CA TRP A 258 4.48 8.46 22.35
C TRP A 258 4.90 9.91 22.57
N ARG A 259 5.09 10.33 23.82
CA ARG A 259 5.59 11.67 24.14
C ARG A 259 7.03 11.86 23.64
N VAL A 260 7.90 10.85 23.85
CA VAL A 260 9.29 10.90 23.34
C VAL A 260 9.29 11.08 21.83
N MET A 261 8.52 10.26 21.11
CA MET A 261 8.48 10.30 19.65
C MET A 261 7.77 11.56 19.12
N GLU A 262 6.77 12.06 19.82
CA GLU A 262 6.13 13.33 19.48
C GLU A 262 7.13 14.48 19.53
N VAL A 263 7.88 14.60 20.63
CA VAL A 263 8.90 15.66 20.79
C VAL A 263 10.02 15.50 19.75
N MET A 264 10.51 14.28 19.54
CA MET A 264 11.52 13.99 18.53
C MET A 264 11.05 14.37 17.12
N GLY A 265 9.78 14.12 16.81
CA GLY A 265 9.18 14.41 15.51
C GLY A 265 8.94 15.90 15.23
N LEU A 266 9.16 16.81 16.21
CA LEU A 266 9.12 18.26 15.99
C LEU A 266 10.30 18.75 15.16
N ASP A 267 11.43 18.02 15.19
CA ASP A 267 12.56 18.33 14.31
C ASP A 267 12.16 18.06 12.85
N PRO A 268 12.19 19.09 11.95
CA PRO A 268 11.78 18.92 10.55
C PRO A 268 12.67 17.92 9.79
N ARG A 269 13.89 17.68 10.24
CA ARG A 269 14.79 16.66 9.65
C ARG A 269 14.31 15.23 9.91
N ILE A 270 13.49 15.03 10.94
CA ILE A 270 12.93 13.73 11.33
C ILE A 270 11.48 13.62 10.87
N GLY A 271 10.65 14.60 11.24
CA GLY A 271 9.21 14.66 10.95
C GLY A 271 8.39 13.62 11.74
N ARG A 272 7.10 13.88 11.89
CA ARG A 272 6.19 13.07 12.73
C ARG A 272 5.66 11.80 12.06
N SER A 273 5.78 11.69 10.74
CA SER A 273 5.18 10.58 10.00
C SER A 273 5.91 9.27 10.25
N HIS A 274 5.17 8.19 10.54
CA HIS A 274 5.62 6.81 10.69
C HIS A 274 6.60 6.54 11.84
N ILE A 275 6.74 7.45 12.81
CA ILE A 275 7.66 7.25 13.95
C ILE A 275 6.92 6.87 15.24
N MET A 276 5.60 7.01 15.30
CA MET A 276 4.86 6.68 16.52
C MET A 276 4.90 5.18 16.80
N PRO A 277 5.17 4.76 18.06
CA PRO A 277 5.10 3.36 18.42
C PRO A 277 3.67 2.84 18.32
N GLY A 278 3.54 1.57 17.92
CA GLY A 278 2.24 0.95 17.70
C GLY A 278 2.37 -0.51 17.28
N MET A 279 1.39 -0.97 16.50
CA MET A 279 1.53 -2.27 15.85
C MET A 279 2.73 -2.26 14.90
N PRO A 280 3.40 -3.40 14.70
CA PRO A 280 4.42 -3.52 13.66
C PRO A 280 3.87 -3.11 12.28
N TYR A 281 4.75 -2.71 11.36
CA TYR A 281 4.28 -2.49 10.00
C TYR A 281 3.75 -3.79 9.39
N GLY A 282 2.69 -3.67 8.63
CA GLY A 282 1.99 -4.77 7.95
C GLY A 282 1.47 -4.31 6.59
N GLY A 283 0.48 -5.06 6.11
CA GLY A 283 -0.18 -4.81 4.84
C GLY A 283 0.58 -5.32 3.62
N PRO A 284 -0.11 -5.41 2.48
CA PRO A 284 0.38 -6.13 1.29
C PRO A 284 1.59 -5.48 0.59
N CYS A 285 1.89 -4.20 0.90
CA CYS A 285 2.94 -3.47 0.22
C CYS A 285 4.26 -3.46 1.01
N LEU A 286 4.25 -2.96 2.28
CA LEU A 286 5.51 -2.80 3.03
C LEU A 286 6.20 -4.13 3.31
N VAL A 287 5.46 -5.17 3.70
CA VAL A 287 6.03 -6.48 4.00
C VAL A 287 6.74 -7.06 2.78
N LYS A 288 6.04 -7.13 1.64
CA LYS A 288 6.63 -7.68 0.41
C LYS A 288 7.82 -6.86 -0.08
N ASP A 289 7.72 -5.52 -0.06
CA ASP A 289 8.77 -4.65 -0.58
C ASP A 289 10.04 -4.72 0.27
N VAL A 290 9.89 -4.76 1.60
CA VAL A 290 11.03 -4.96 2.52
C VAL A 290 11.69 -6.31 2.31
N LEU A 291 10.92 -7.39 2.15
CA LEU A 291 11.45 -8.74 1.91
C LEU A 291 12.20 -8.81 0.58
N THR A 292 11.57 -8.38 -0.52
CA THR A 292 12.18 -8.39 -1.86
C THR A 292 13.44 -7.52 -1.88
N PHE A 293 13.37 -6.31 -1.35
CA PHE A 293 14.50 -5.38 -1.35
C PHE A 293 15.63 -5.84 -0.41
N SER A 294 15.30 -6.53 0.68
CA SER A 294 16.33 -7.07 1.59
C SER A 294 17.23 -8.08 0.89
N ARG A 295 16.65 -8.94 0.06
CA ARG A 295 17.40 -9.89 -0.77
C ARG A 295 18.27 -9.17 -1.80
N PHE A 296 17.69 -8.24 -2.53
CA PHE A 296 18.39 -7.45 -3.54
C PHE A 296 19.58 -6.67 -2.95
N VAL A 297 19.39 -5.99 -1.80
CA VAL A 297 20.49 -5.27 -1.11
C VAL A 297 21.59 -6.24 -0.67
N LEU A 298 21.20 -7.36 -0.07
CA LEU A 298 22.18 -8.38 0.37
C LEU A 298 23.01 -8.92 -0.81
N GLU A 299 22.37 -9.25 -1.93
CA GLU A 299 23.03 -9.75 -3.14
C GLU A 299 23.98 -8.71 -3.76
N LYS A 300 23.58 -7.44 -3.78
CA LYS A 300 24.36 -6.35 -4.40
C LYS A 300 25.47 -5.79 -3.51
N THR A 301 25.30 -5.81 -2.19
CA THR A 301 26.21 -5.10 -1.26
C THR A 301 26.83 -5.99 -0.18
N GLY A 302 26.32 -7.21 0.02
CA GLY A 302 26.67 -8.06 1.15
C GLY A 302 26.11 -7.60 2.51
N ILE A 303 25.30 -6.54 2.55
CA ILE A 303 24.79 -5.93 3.79
C ILE A 303 23.38 -6.43 4.09
N ASP A 304 23.15 -6.98 5.29
CA ASP A 304 21.87 -7.54 5.74
C ASP A 304 20.98 -6.55 6.51
N PHE A 305 21.27 -5.25 6.45
CA PHE A 305 20.58 -4.23 7.23
C PHE A 305 19.04 -4.25 7.05
N VAL A 306 18.57 -4.32 5.80
CA VAL A 306 17.13 -4.33 5.51
C VAL A 306 16.46 -5.59 6.08
N LYS A 307 17.13 -6.73 6.03
CA LYS A 307 16.67 -7.99 6.64
C LYS A 307 16.52 -7.85 8.17
N ARG A 308 17.43 -7.13 8.81
CA ARG A 308 17.36 -6.87 10.27
C ARG A 308 16.18 -5.98 10.63
N ILE A 309 15.80 -5.00 9.79
CA ILE A 309 14.59 -4.19 9.99
C ILE A 309 13.36 -5.10 10.07
N HIS A 310 13.22 -6.04 9.13
CA HIS A 310 12.08 -6.97 9.13
C HIS A 310 12.05 -7.88 10.35
N LYS A 311 13.19 -8.45 10.72
CA LYS A 311 13.29 -9.28 11.94
C LYS A 311 12.93 -8.53 13.23
N LEU A 312 13.32 -7.24 13.32
CA LEU A 312 12.93 -6.41 14.46
C LEU A 312 11.40 -6.14 14.45
N ASN A 313 10.81 -5.96 13.28
CA ASN A 313 9.37 -5.81 13.15
C ASN A 313 8.60 -7.04 13.67
N GLU A 314 9.04 -8.24 13.30
CA GLU A 314 8.46 -9.51 13.77
C GLU A 314 8.62 -9.67 15.31
N ARG A 315 9.78 -9.29 15.85
CA ARG A 315 10.05 -9.38 17.28
C ARG A 315 9.08 -8.55 18.14
N VAL A 316 8.56 -7.44 17.62
CA VAL A 316 7.57 -6.61 18.36
C VAL A 316 6.34 -7.43 18.72
N LEU A 317 5.83 -8.30 17.82
CA LEU A 317 4.70 -9.18 18.13
C LEU A 317 5.05 -10.17 19.27
N ASP A 318 6.27 -10.71 19.27
CA ASP A 318 6.70 -11.61 20.34
C ASP A 318 6.77 -10.89 21.69
N GLU A 319 7.23 -9.64 21.71
CA GLU A 319 7.26 -8.82 22.92
C GLU A 319 5.84 -8.47 23.41
N ILE A 320 4.88 -8.23 22.50
CA ILE A 320 3.48 -8.08 22.85
C ILE A 320 2.97 -9.37 23.51
N VAL A 321 3.12 -10.53 22.86
CA VAL A 321 2.68 -11.83 23.41
C VAL A 321 3.33 -12.13 24.77
N ASN A 322 4.63 -11.84 24.94
CA ASN A 322 5.33 -11.99 26.21
C ASN A 322 4.73 -11.08 27.32
N HIS A 323 4.31 -9.87 26.94
CA HIS A 323 3.62 -8.99 27.89
C HIS A 323 2.25 -9.54 28.29
N LEU A 324 1.46 -10.04 27.34
CA LEU A 324 0.16 -10.66 27.62
C LEU A 324 0.30 -11.82 28.61
N LYS A 325 1.37 -12.66 28.44
CA LYS A 325 1.67 -13.74 29.39
C LYS A 325 1.99 -13.22 30.80
N LYS A 326 2.66 -12.08 30.91
CA LYS A 326 2.94 -11.47 32.23
C LYS A 326 1.67 -10.97 32.89
N VAL A 327 0.75 -10.34 32.13
CA VAL A 327 -0.53 -9.81 32.62
C VAL A 327 -1.46 -10.94 33.06
N LEU A 328 -1.58 -11.99 32.24
CA LEU A 328 -2.53 -13.10 32.48
C LEU A 328 -1.88 -14.32 33.18
N ARG A 329 -0.56 -14.28 33.47
CA ARG A 329 0.30 -15.37 33.95
C ARG A 329 0.49 -16.50 32.94
N ASN A 330 -0.51 -16.89 32.21
CA ASN A 330 -0.45 -17.76 31.03
C ASN A 330 -1.58 -17.39 30.05
N LEU A 331 -1.56 -17.95 28.84
CA LEU A 331 -2.58 -17.70 27.82
C LEU A 331 -3.49 -18.90 27.58
N GLN A 332 -3.15 -20.09 28.09
CA GLN A 332 -3.91 -21.33 27.90
C GLN A 332 -5.35 -21.18 28.40
N GLY A 333 -6.31 -21.40 27.51
CA GLY A 333 -7.75 -21.35 27.84
C GLY A 333 -8.31 -19.94 28.08
N LYS A 334 -7.48 -18.88 27.96
CA LYS A 334 -7.91 -17.49 28.16
C LYS A 334 -8.71 -16.96 26.99
N ASN A 335 -9.74 -16.15 27.28
CA ASN A 335 -10.58 -15.47 26.30
C ASN A 335 -9.97 -14.07 26.05
N ILE A 336 -9.45 -13.82 24.86
CA ILE A 336 -8.76 -12.58 24.51
C ILE A 336 -9.46 -11.93 23.31
N ALA A 337 -9.94 -10.69 23.47
CA ALA A 337 -10.50 -9.92 22.37
C ALA A 337 -9.46 -9.02 21.72
N ILE A 338 -9.48 -8.93 20.38
CA ILE A 338 -8.67 -8.02 19.58
C ILE A 338 -9.60 -7.09 18.81
N LEU A 339 -9.53 -5.79 19.10
CA LEU A 339 -10.31 -4.74 18.46
C LEU A 339 -9.50 -4.06 17.37
N GLY A 340 -9.97 -4.16 16.12
CA GLY A 340 -9.27 -3.70 14.91
C GLY A 340 -8.44 -4.81 14.29
N ILE A 341 -9.03 -5.55 13.32
CA ILE A 341 -8.38 -6.71 12.69
C ILE A 341 -7.86 -6.43 11.28
N ALA A 342 -8.34 -5.38 10.61
CA ALA A 342 -7.81 -4.95 9.33
C ALA A 342 -6.32 -4.54 9.44
N TYR A 343 -5.60 -4.44 8.32
CA TYR A 343 -4.20 -4.00 8.38
C TYR A 343 -4.07 -2.48 8.63
N THR A 344 -5.10 -1.69 8.31
CA THR A 344 -5.20 -0.26 8.62
C THR A 344 -6.66 0.17 8.68
N ILE A 345 -6.93 1.30 9.34
CA ILE A 345 -8.26 1.90 9.45
C ILE A 345 -8.82 2.22 8.05
N GLY A 346 -10.15 2.07 7.90
CA GLY A 346 -10.85 2.42 6.65
C GLY A 346 -10.79 1.37 5.53
N THR A 347 -10.16 0.21 5.75
CA THR A 347 -10.08 -0.88 4.77
C THR A 347 -10.70 -2.17 5.29
N SER A 348 -11.16 -3.02 4.37
CA SER A 348 -11.55 -4.40 4.67
C SER A 348 -10.40 -5.41 4.46
N ASN A 349 -9.22 -4.94 4.02
CA ASN A 349 -8.10 -5.82 3.71
C ASN A 349 -7.39 -6.29 4.99
N VAL A 350 -7.24 -7.59 5.12
CA VAL A 350 -6.56 -8.24 6.27
C VAL A 350 -5.25 -8.92 5.87
N LYS A 351 -4.87 -8.85 4.59
CA LYS A 351 -3.63 -9.44 4.10
C LYS A 351 -2.44 -8.81 4.81
N ASP A 352 -1.59 -9.66 5.39
CA ASP A 352 -0.44 -9.24 6.18
C ASP A 352 -0.80 -8.28 7.35
N SER A 353 -2.06 -8.35 7.85
CA SER A 353 -2.47 -7.64 9.05
C SER A 353 -1.69 -8.13 10.27
N GLN A 354 -1.07 -7.20 10.99
CA GLN A 354 -0.32 -7.52 12.20
C GLN A 354 -1.25 -7.88 13.37
N ALA A 355 -2.49 -7.37 13.38
CA ALA A 355 -3.51 -7.80 14.34
C ALA A 355 -3.90 -9.27 14.11
N LEU A 356 -4.02 -9.70 12.84
CA LEU A 356 -4.28 -11.10 12.50
C LEU A 356 -3.07 -12.00 12.81
N ALA A 357 -1.84 -11.51 12.58
CA ALA A 357 -0.63 -12.21 12.97
C ALA A 357 -0.51 -12.36 14.50
N LEU A 358 -0.89 -11.32 15.27
CA LEU A 358 -0.98 -11.37 16.72
C LEU A 358 -2.04 -12.40 17.16
N ALA A 359 -3.22 -12.41 16.55
CA ALA A 359 -4.27 -13.39 16.81
C ALA A 359 -3.77 -14.83 16.64
N ARG A 360 -3.04 -15.11 15.55
CA ARG A 360 -2.44 -16.43 15.30
C ARG A 360 -1.45 -16.83 16.39
N LYS A 361 -0.54 -15.93 16.78
CA LYS A 361 0.42 -16.18 17.86
C LYS A 361 -0.25 -16.44 19.22
N ILE A 362 -1.36 -15.77 19.49
CA ILE A 362 -2.15 -15.97 20.73
C ILE A 362 -2.86 -17.32 20.71
N LEU A 363 -3.47 -17.71 19.58
CA LEU A 363 -4.06 -19.03 19.38
C LEU A 363 -3.06 -20.17 19.57
N GLU A 364 -1.83 -20.02 19.02
CA GLU A 364 -0.73 -20.98 19.19
C GLU A 364 -0.32 -21.19 20.66
N LYS A 365 -0.65 -20.24 21.54
CA LYS A 365 -0.43 -20.35 23.00
C LYS A 365 -1.67 -20.91 23.73
N GLY A 366 -2.67 -21.45 23.00
CA GLY A 366 -3.84 -22.11 23.55
C GLY A 366 -4.92 -21.17 24.08
N ALA A 367 -4.88 -19.88 23.76
CA ALA A 367 -5.96 -18.97 24.07
C ALA A 367 -7.13 -19.10 23.08
N ARG A 368 -8.30 -18.61 23.47
CA ARG A 368 -9.44 -18.38 22.58
C ARG A 368 -9.43 -16.92 22.14
N VAL A 369 -9.45 -16.68 20.84
CA VAL A 369 -9.36 -15.34 20.29
C VAL A 369 -10.73 -14.91 19.76
N TYR A 370 -11.14 -13.73 20.19
CA TYR A 370 -12.32 -13.00 19.72
C TYR A 370 -11.88 -11.77 18.96
N ILE A 371 -12.43 -11.55 17.78
CA ILE A 371 -12.07 -10.42 16.95
C ILE A 371 -13.23 -9.48 16.72
N HIS A 372 -12.91 -8.20 16.56
CA HIS A 372 -13.87 -7.19 16.11
C HIS A 372 -13.15 -6.19 15.18
N ASP A 373 -13.90 -5.67 14.22
CA ASP A 373 -13.52 -4.50 13.44
C ASP A 373 -14.77 -3.65 13.15
N VAL A 374 -14.61 -2.34 13.08
CA VAL A 374 -15.70 -1.43 12.68
C VAL A 374 -16.15 -1.74 11.25
N ASN A 375 -15.22 -2.20 10.41
CA ASN A 375 -15.53 -2.70 9.07
C ASN A 375 -15.88 -4.19 9.12
N GLN A 376 -17.17 -4.53 9.06
CA GLN A 376 -17.64 -5.92 9.12
C GLN A 376 -17.03 -6.81 8.02
N LYS A 377 -16.76 -6.27 6.84
CA LYS A 377 -16.10 -7.03 5.77
C LYS A 377 -14.66 -7.42 6.13
N ALA A 378 -13.97 -6.66 6.98
CA ALA A 378 -12.67 -7.05 7.51
C ALA A 378 -12.79 -8.28 8.43
N VAL A 379 -13.84 -8.34 9.25
CA VAL A 379 -14.13 -9.51 10.11
C VAL A 379 -14.40 -10.74 9.26
N GLU A 380 -15.22 -10.62 8.21
CA GLU A 380 -15.50 -11.72 7.27
C GLU A 380 -14.23 -12.22 6.58
N ASN A 381 -13.38 -11.30 6.13
CA ASN A 381 -12.12 -11.64 5.49
C ASN A 381 -11.14 -12.31 6.48
N ALA A 382 -11.08 -11.82 7.73
CA ALA A 382 -10.25 -12.43 8.77
C ALA A 382 -10.67 -13.88 9.08
N LYS A 383 -11.97 -14.18 9.09
CA LYS A 383 -12.48 -15.55 9.27
C LYS A 383 -12.08 -16.49 8.13
N LYS A 384 -11.89 -15.97 6.91
CA LYS A 384 -11.39 -16.77 5.77
C LYS A 384 -9.90 -17.07 5.89
N GLU A 385 -9.12 -16.11 6.44
CA GLU A 385 -7.66 -16.21 6.58
C GLU A 385 -7.20 -16.97 7.83
N LEU A 386 -8.01 -16.96 8.89
CA LEU A 386 -7.66 -17.59 10.17
C LEU A 386 -8.84 -18.34 10.75
N GLN A 387 -8.67 -19.65 10.88
CA GLN A 387 -9.66 -20.53 11.53
C GLN A 387 -9.56 -20.43 13.06
N ASN A 388 -10.59 -20.92 13.75
CA ASN A 388 -10.67 -20.99 15.23
C ASN A 388 -10.65 -19.61 15.92
N ILE A 389 -11.17 -18.58 15.26
CA ILE A 389 -11.47 -17.28 15.86
C ILE A 389 -12.97 -17.07 16.00
N SER A 390 -13.38 -16.44 17.08
CA SER A 390 -14.76 -16.01 17.34
C SER A 390 -14.93 -14.51 17.04
N VAL A 391 -16.15 -14.07 16.83
CA VAL A 391 -16.47 -12.67 16.60
C VAL A 391 -17.09 -12.06 17.85
N VAL A 392 -16.72 -10.85 18.19
CA VAL A 392 -17.44 -10.04 19.16
C VAL A 392 -18.63 -9.42 18.44
N GLU A 393 -19.81 -9.98 18.65
CA GLU A 393 -21.06 -9.51 18.02
C GLU A 393 -21.74 -8.39 18.83
N ASP A 394 -21.60 -8.44 20.16
CA ASP A 394 -22.06 -7.41 21.08
C ASP A 394 -20.90 -6.99 22.01
N TYR A 395 -20.68 -5.73 22.16
CA TYR A 395 -19.63 -5.18 23.03
C TYR A 395 -19.79 -5.60 24.50
N LYS A 396 -20.99 -6.02 24.94
CA LYS A 396 -21.20 -6.62 26.28
C LYS A 396 -20.37 -7.88 26.47
N GLN A 397 -20.06 -8.62 25.40
CA GLN A 397 -19.19 -9.81 25.44
C GLN A 397 -17.76 -9.46 25.90
N LEU A 398 -17.32 -8.21 25.76
CA LEU A 398 -16.02 -7.77 26.25
C LEU A 398 -15.89 -7.87 27.78
N ASN A 399 -17.01 -7.86 28.51
CA ASN A 399 -17.04 -7.95 29.96
C ASN A 399 -16.73 -9.35 30.51
N ILE A 400 -16.76 -10.38 29.66
CA ILE A 400 -16.40 -11.76 30.03
C ILE A 400 -15.04 -12.17 29.46
N MET A 401 -14.30 -11.26 28.84
CA MET A 401 -12.95 -11.51 28.37
C MET A 401 -11.95 -11.46 29.52
N ASP A 402 -10.90 -12.27 29.42
CA ASP A 402 -9.76 -12.18 30.33
C ASP A 402 -8.86 -10.98 29.99
N LEU A 403 -8.92 -10.48 28.75
CA LEU A 403 -8.17 -9.33 28.28
C LEU A 403 -8.73 -8.78 26.96
N VAL A 404 -8.67 -7.47 26.77
CA VAL A 404 -9.01 -6.77 25.54
C VAL A 404 -7.77 -6.06 25.00
N ILE A 405 -7.51 -6.21 23.70
CA ILE A 405 -6.39 -5.57 22.99
C ILE A 405 -6.95 -4.61 21.94
N ILE A 406 -6.46 -3.39 21.93
CA ILE A 406 -6.76 -2.41 20.89
C ILE A 406 -5.59 -2.38 19.91
N ALA A 407 -5.81 -2.94 18.72
CA ALA A 407 -4.80 -3.06 17.67
C ALA A 407 -4.91 -1.96 16.58
N LEU A 408 -6.11 -1.38 16.41
CA LEU A 408 -6.35 -0.20 15.57
C LEU A 408 -7.12 0.87 16.37
N GLY A 409 -6.70 2.13 16.23
CA GLY A 409 -7.24 3.26 17.00
C GLY A 409 -8.51 3.87 16.40
N TYR A 410 -9.58 3.08 16.25
CA TYR A 410 -10.88 3.62 15.86
C TYR A 410 -11.46 4.48 16.98
N LYS A 411 -12.04 5.63 16.65
CA LYS A 411 -12.68 6.53 17.62
C LYS A 411 -13.84 5.88 18.36
N GLU A 412 -14.54 4.97 17.70
CA GLU A 412 -15.65 4.21 18.25
C GLU A 412 -15.24 3.40 19.48
N TYR A 413 -14.01 2.93 19.53
CA TYR A 413 -13.52 2.16 20.67
C TYR A 413 -13.38 2.98 21.96
N GLU A 414 -13.22 4.31 21.89
CA GLU A 414 -13.23 5.17 23.08
C GLU A 414 -14.57 5.08 23.85
N GLN A 415 -15.69 5.00 23.11
CA GLN A 415 -17.01 4.85 23.71
C GLN A 415 -17.23 3.43 24.24
N VAL A 416 -16.81 2.41 23.46
CA VAL A 416 -16.93 1.01 23.87
C VAL A 416 -16.23 0.72 25.19
N ILE A 417 -15.02 1.24 25.37
CA ILE A 417 -14.20 1.05 26.56
C ILE A 417 -14.87 1.59 27.83
N GLN A 418 -15.67 2.64 27.75
CA GLN A 418 -16.39 3.19 28.91
C GLN A 418 -17.36 2.18 29.51
N HIS A 419 -17.88 1.24 28.70
CA HIS A 419 -18.84 0.22 29.09
C HIS A 419 -18.20 -1.11 29.50
N ILE A 420 -16.88 -1.25 29.39
CA ILE A 420 -16.16 -2.44 29.84
C ILE A 420 -15.94 -2.36 31.35
N ASN A 421 -16.19 -3.48 32.04
CA ASN A 421 -16.00 -3.59 33.49
C ASN A 421 -14.55 -3.29 33.87
N SER A 422 -14.35 -2.65 35.02
CA SER A 422 -13.02 -2.24 35.51
C SER A 422 -12.07 -3.40 35.84
N ASN A 423 -12.61 -4.62 36.00
CA ASN A 423 -11.82 -5.82 36.25
C ASN A 423 -11.26 -6.47 34.98
N VAL A 424 -11.67 -6.05 33.78
CA VAL A 424 -11.14 -6.55 32.51
C VAL A 424 -9.95 -5.69 32.10
N PRO A 425 -8.73 -6.24 32.06
CA PRO A 425 -7.57 -5.50 31.60
C PRO A 425 -7.69 -5.14 30.12
N ILE A 426 -7.34 -3.90 29.77
CA ILE A 426 -7.37 -3.39 28.40
C ILE A 426 -5.98 -2.89 28.06
N ILE A 427 -5.41 -3.40 26.97
CA ILE A 427 -4.09 -2.99 26.47
C ILE A 427 -4.26 -2.26 25.13
N ASP A 428 -3.85 -1.01 25.09
CA ASP A 428 -3.81 -0.19 23.89
C ASP A 428 -2.40 -0.26 23.27
N LEU A 429 -2.33 -0.82 22.06
CA LEU A 429 -1.11 -0.89 21.25
C LEU A 429 -0.92 0.35 20.37
N THR A 430 -1.95 1.20 20.25
CA THR A 430 -1.98 2.33 19.31
C THR A 430 -1.61 3.67 19.97
N GLY A 431 -1.80 3.78 21.28
CA GLY A 431 -1.63 5.02 22.03
C GLY A 431 -2.71 6.07 21.78
N THR A 432 -3.77 5.71 21.06
CA THR A 432 -4.83 6.67 20.67
C THR A 432 -5.91 6.83 21.74
N ILE A 433 -6.08 5.83 22.59
CA ILE A 433 -7.15 5.83 23.61
C ILE A 433 -6.74 6.64 24.84
N LYS A 434 -7.57 7.62 25.17
CA LYS A 434 -7.41 8.48 26.35
C LYS A 434 -8.38 8.05 27.44
N ASN A 435 -8.07 6.95 28.13
CA ASN A 435 -8.89 6.44 29.23
C ASN A 435 -7.99 5.83 30.32
N GLU A 436 -8.21 6.18 31.58
CA GLU A 436 -7.42 5.70 32.73
C GLU A 436 -7.50 4.19 32.96
N LYS A 437 -8.58 3.53 32.51
CA LYS A 437 -8.73 2.07 32.57
C LYS A 437 -7.82 1.33 31.59
N VAL A 438 -7.22 2.04 30.62
CA VAL A 438 -6.47 1.46 29.51
C VAL A 438 -4.97 1.53 29.78
N GLN A 439 -4.33 0.39 29.81
CA GLN A 439 -2.88 0.31 29.85
C GLN A 439 -2.30 0.54 28.44
N ARG A 440 -1.57 1.62 28.26
CA ARG A 440 -0.83 1.87 27.03
C ARG A 440 0.41 1.00 27.01
N PHE A 441 0.57 0.18 25.96
CA PHE A 441 1.63 -0.85 25.90
C PHE A 441 3.04 -0.28 25.99
N TYR A 442 3.32 0.85 25.34
CA TYR A 442 4.64 1.46 25.26
C TYR A 442 4.90 2.54 26.31
N THR A 443 4.30 2.41 27.49
CA THR A 443 4.56 3.26 28.64
C THR A 443 5.06 2.46 29.83
N SER A 444 5.87 3.08 30.67
CA SER A 444 6.20 2.60 32.00
C SER A 444 5.61 3.56 33.02
N THR A 445 4.84 3.03 33.97
CA THR A 445 4.42 3.73 35.17
C THR A 445 5.36 3.34 36.31
N ARG A 446 5.57 4.23 37.29
CA ARG A 446 6.29 3.87 38.52
C ARG A 446 5.70 2.58 39.09
N LYS A 447 6.52 1.56 39.28
CA LYS A 447 6.18 0.51 40.23
C LYS A 447 6.18 1.17 41.60
N GLY A 448 4.97 1.41 42.15
CA GLY A 448 4.80 1.80 43.56
C GLY A 448 5.27 0.69 44.50
#